data_11ddce739df2d799201b0a1bc9bd647a
#
_entry.id   11ddce739df2d799201b0a1bc9bd647a
#
_cell.length_a   1.000
_cell.length_b   1.000
_cell.length_c   1.000
_cell.angle_alpha   90.00
_cell.angle_beta   90.00
_cell.angle_gamma   90.00
#
_symmetry.space_group_name_H-M   'P 1'
#
loop_
_entity.id
_entity.type
_entity.pdbx_description
1 polymer ?
#
loop_
_entity_poly.entity_id
_entity_poly.type
_entity_poly.pdbx_seq_one_letter_code
_entity_poly.pdbx_strand_id
1 'polypeptide(L)'
;PALNQLVLPFLSLVSVAELERNPTVKDEVRAGGGRAMSGLMLTYPVHQAADILFCRANLVPVGQDQLPHLETTRTLARRFNHRFSPARPYFTEPDALLAPSPTILGHDGAKMSKSRGNSLLISATEDETAAFVRRCVTDADRHVTYEPERRPGVANLLTLAALCTGQTPEAVAEQVGARGAGAL
;
A
#
# COMPACT_ATOMS: atom_id res chain seq x y z
N PRO A 1 20.20 -15.13 4.28
CA PRO A 1 21.20 -15.62 5.23
C PRO A 1 21.02 -15.05 6.63
N ALA A 2 21.68 -13.92 7.00
CA ALA A 2 21.62 -13.38 8.37
C ALA A 2 20.21 -12.94 8.79
N LEU A 3 19.44 -12.31 7.90
CA LEU A 3 18.06 -11.89 8.14
C LEU A 3 17.15 -13.05 8.53
N ASN A 4 17.27 -14.20 7.87
CA ASN A 4 16.47 -15.37 8.19
C ASN A 4 16.71 -15.93 9.61
N GLN A 5 17.83 -15.58 10.24
CA GLN A 5 18.09 -15.95 11.63
C GLN A 5 17.14 -15.26 12.61
N LEU A 6 16.57 -14.10 12.25
CA LEU A 6 15.55 -13.43 13.08
C LEU A 6 14.15 -14.07 12.95
N VAL A 7 13.86 -14.74 11.87
CA VAL A 7 12.52 -15.32 11.62
C VAL A 7 12.17 -16.36 12.68
N LEU A 8 13.09 -17.23 13.05
CA LEU A 8 12.82 -18.27 14.07
C LEU A 8 12.53 -17.69 15.46
N PRO A 9 13.35 -16.77 16.03
CA PRO A 9 13.00 -16.08 17.25
C PRO A 9 11.65 -15.38 17.18
N PHE A 10 11.33 -14.70 16.07
CA PHE A 10 10.07 -14.00 15.92
C PHE A 10 8.87 -14.95 15.82
N LEU A 11 9.00 -16.07 15.12
CA LEU A 11 7.97 -17.12 15.08
C LEU A 11 7.69 -17.70 16.47
N SER A 12 8.69 -17.74 17.37
CA SER A 12 8.48 -18.16 18.76
C SER A 12 7.68 -17.17 19.61
N LEU A 13 7.43 -15.96 19.08
CA LEU A 13 6.75 -14.86 19.78
C LEU A 13 5.30 -14.64 19.31
N VAL A 14 4.84 -15.38 18.30
CA VAL A 14 3.47 -15.30 17.78
C VAL A 14 2.82 -16.67 17.74
N SER A 15 1.52 -16.69 17.85
CA SER A 15 0.73 -17.93 17.66
C SER A 15 0.19 -18.02 16.23
N VAL A 16 -0.12 -19.22 15.77
CA VAL A 16 -0.82 -19.47 14.50
C VAL A 16 -2.12 -18.67 14.43
N ALA A 17 -2.90 -18.68 15.52
CA ALA A 17 -4.16 -17.96 15.60
C ALA A 17 -4.02 -16.42 15.47
N GLU A 18 -2.89 -15.85 15.88
CA GLU A 18 -2.61 -14.42 15.66
C GLU A 18 -2.29 -14.13 14.19
N LEU A 19 -1.50 -14.98 13.55
CA LEU A 19 -1.15 -14.84 12.13
C LEU A 19 -2.39 -15.01 11.24
N GLU A 20 -3.25 -16.00 11.52
CA GLU A 20 -4.50 -16.21 10.80
C GLU A 20 -5.51 -15.05 10.96
N ARG A 21 -5.44 -14.27 12.04
CA ARG A 21 -6.29 -13.10 12.24
C ARG A 21 -5.83 -11.86 11.48
N ASN A 22 -4.61 -11.85 10.94
CA ASN A 22 -4.12 -10.71 10.16
C ASN A 22 -5.06 -10.44 8.96
N PRO A 23 -5.60 -9.22 8.82
CA PRO A 23 -6.57 -8.89 7.77
C PRO A 23 -6.04 -9.15 6.37
N THR A 24 -4.78 -8.79 6.10
CA THR A 24 -4.16 -8.96 4.78
C THR A 24 -4.00 -10.44 4.43
N VAL A 25 -3.59 -11.28 5.38
CA VAL A 25 -3.51 -12.74 5.20
C VAL A 25 -4.90 -13.32 4.87
N LYS A 26 -5.95 -12.87 5.57
CA LYS A 26 -7.33 -13.30 5.30
C LYS A 26 -7.80 -12.94 3.89
N ASP A 27 -7.48 -11.73 3.44
CA ASP A 27 -7.89 -11.25 2.12
C ASP A 27 -7.16 -11.99 1.01
N GLU A 28 -5.88 -12.30 1.20
CA GLU A 28 -5.10 -13.12 0.26
C GLU A 28 -5.61 -14.56 0.18
N VAL A 29 -5.95 -15.17 1.31
CA VAL A 29 -6.55 -16.51 1.34
C VAL A 29 -7.88 -16.54 0.59
N ARG A 30 -8.73 -15.52 0.78
CA ARG A 30 -10.00 -15.38 0.06
C ARG A 30 -9.77 -15.19 -1.44
N ALA A 31 -8.81 -14.34 -1.83
CA ALA A 31 -8.46 -14.11 -3.23
C ALA A 31 -7.87 -15.36 -3.91
N GLY A 32 -7.25 -16.26 -3.14
CA GLY A 32 -6.67 -17.52 -3.61
C GLY A 32 -7.69 -18.61 -3.97
N GLY A 33 -9.00 -18.35 -3.90
CA GLY A 33 -10.05 -19.25 -4.38
C GLY A 33 -10.16 -20.58 -3.64
N GLY A 34 -9.92 -20.59 -2.33
CA GLY A 34 -10.07 -21.80 -1.49
C GLY A 34 -8.88 -22.76 -1.51
N ARG A 35 -7.75 -22.35 -2.06
CA ARG A 35 -6.50 -23.13 -1.93
C ARG A 35 -6.08 -23.22 -0.47
N ALA A 36 -5.51 -24.36 -0.07
CA ALA A 36 -4.95 -24.53 1.26
C ALA A 36 -3.85 -23.47 1.50
N MET A 37 -3.91 -22.82 2.65
CA MET A 37 -2.89 -21.84 3.06
C MET A 37 -1.55 -22.53 3.23
N SER A 38 -0.52 -22.08 2.50
CA SER A 38 0.84 -22.58 2.67
C SER A 38 1.48 -22.02 3.94
N GLY A 39 2.47 -22.73 4.49
CA GLY A 39 3.26 -22.22 5.61
C GLY A 39 3.92 -20.87 5.30
N LEU A 40 4.34 -20.65 4.06
CA LEU A 40 4.91 -19.37 3.62
C LEU A 40 3.85 -18.25 3.71
N MET A 41 2.64 -18.50 3.21
CA MET A 41 1.55 -17.52 3.26
C MET A 41 1.13 -17.18 4.68
N LEU A 42 1.20 -18.13 5.60
CA LEU A 42 0.93 -17.88 7.02
C LEU A 42 2.04 -17.06 7.68
N THR A 43 3.29 -17.32 7.34
CA THR A 43 4.46 -16.79 8.08
C THR A 43 5.12 -15.58 7.43
N TYR A 44 4.76 -15.18 6.18
CA TYR A 44 5.38 -14.04 5.53
C TYR A 44 5.27 -12.71 6.31
N PRO A 45 4.21 -12.43 7.12
CA PRO A 45 4.20 -11.20 7.92
C PRO A 45 5.32 -11.16 8.96
N VAL A 46 5.74 -12.33 9.47
CA VAL A 46 6.88 -12.45 10.38
C VAL A 46 8.20 -12.26 9.64
N HIS A 47 8.29 -12.76 8.40
CA HIS A 47 9.44 -12.51 7.55
C HIS A 47 9.59 -11.03 7.21
N GLN A 48 8.49 -10.36 6.86
CA GLN A 48 8.47 -8.91 6.63
C GLN A 48 8.87 -8.12 7.88
N ALA A 49 8.43 -8.54 9.06
CA ALA A 49 8.88 -7.95 10.31
C ALA A 49 10.40 -8.13 10.53
N ALA A 50 10.95 -9.28 10.12
CA ALA A 50 12.39 -9.50 10.18
C ALA A 50 13.15 -8.57 9.23
N ASP A 51 12.64 -8.33 8.00
CA ASP A 51 13.23 -7.37 7.05
C ASP A 51 13.33 -5.96 7.65
N ILE A 52 12.25 -5.49 8.26
CA ILE A 52 12.14 -4.15 8.85
C ILE A 52 13.06 -4.02 10.08
N LEU A 53 12.96 -4.98 11.00
CA LEU A 53 13.67 -4.91 12.28
C LEU A 53 15.16 -5.23 12.15
N PHE A 54 15.57 -6.04 11.16
CA PHE A 54 16.97 -6.30 10.88
C PHE A 54 17.73 -5.00 10.54
N CYS A 55 17.10 -4.13 9.76
CA CYS A 55 17.64 -2.81 9.41
C CYS A 55 17.51 -1.78 10.55
N ARG A 56 16.85 -2.14 11.66
CA ARG A 56 16.51 -1.20 12.76
C ARG A 56 15.79 0.03 12.26
N ALA A 57 14.90 -0.15 11.27
CA ALA A 57 14.12 0.94 10.71
C ALA A 57 13.20 1.53 11.79
N ASN A 58 13.20 2.84 11.91
CA ASN A 58 12.26 3.60 12.75
C ASN A 58 11.12 4.20 11.93
N LEU A 59 11.30 4.31 10.61
CA LEU A 59 10.31 4.82 9.68
C LEU A 59 10.27 3.93 8.44
N VAL A 60 9.08 3.48 8.04
CA VAL A 60 8.90 2.52 6.94
C VAL A 60 7.94 3.10 5.91
N PRO A 61 8.39 3.38 4.67
CA PRO A 61 7.51 3.78 3.57
C PRO A 61 6.60 2.61 3.20
N VAL A 62 5.30 2.77 3.42
CA VAL A 62 4.31 1.71 3.16
C VAL A 62 3.01 2.27 2.60
N GLY A 63 2.28 1.45 1.85
CA GLY A 63 0.88 1.69 1.54
C GLY A 63 -0.02 1.38 2.74
N GLN A 64 -1.25 1.90 2.70
CA GLN A 64 -2.23 1.70 3.78
C GLN A 64 -2.57 0.22 4.01
N ASP A 65 -2.51 -0.60 2.96
CA ASP A 65 -2.71 -2.05 3.02
C ASP A 65 -1.62 -2.80 3.80
N GLN A 66 -0.46 -2.18 4.03
CA GLN A 66 0.67 -2.74 4.78
C GLN A 66 0.63 -2.41 6.28
N LEU A 67 -0.27 -1.54 6.73
CA LEU A 67 -0.38 -1.18 8.16
C LEU A 67 -0.58 -2.37 9.10
N PRO A 68 -1.38 -3.40 8.76
CA PRO A 68 -1.52 -4.59 9.61
C PRO A 68 -0.21 -5.36 9.79
N HIS A 69 0.66 -5.40 8.79
CA HIS A 69 1.97 -6.02 8.90
C HIS A 69 2.93 -5.21 9.74
N LEU A 70 2.87 -3.87 9.63
CA LEU A 70 3.65 -2.98 10.46
C LEU A 70 3.26 -3.10 11.95
N GLU A 71 1.96 -3.28 12.25
CA GLU A 71 1.52 -3.52 13.62
C GLU A 71 1.98 -4.89 14.15
N THR A 72 2.02 -5.91 13.31
CA THR A 72 2.66 -7.19 13.63
C THR A 72 4.14 -6.99 13.96
N THR A 73 4.84 -6.15 13.18
CA THR A 73 6.25 -5.80 13.41
C THR A 73 6.47 -5.12 14.75
N ARG A 74 5.63 -4.15 15.13
CA ARG A 74 5.67 -3.48 16.44
C ARG A 74 5.44 -4.46 17.58
N THR A 75 4.46 -5.34 17.42
CA THR A 75 4.17 -6.38 18.41
C THR A 75 5.37 -7.31 18.61
N LEU A 76 6.02 -7.73 17.53
CA LEU A 76 7.23 -8.55 17.60
C LEU A 76 8.39 -7.81 18.25
N ALA A 77 8.60 -6.54 17.93
CA ALA A 77 9.63 -5.71 18.56
C ALA A 77 9.42 -5.63 20.10
N ARG A 78 8.19 -5.33 20.56
CA ARG A 78 7.85 -5.29 21.98
C ARG A 78 8.09 -6.63 22.67
N ARG A 79 7.59 -7.73 22.08
CA ARG A 79 7.72 -9.08 22.66
C ARG A 79 9.18 -9.55 22.69
N PHE A 80 9.94 -9.25 21.65
CA PHE A 80 11.37 -9.53 21.61
C PHE A 80 12.12 -8.79 22.72
N ASN A 81 11.91 -7.49 22.84
CA ASN A 81 12.52 -6.67 23.87
C ASN A 81 12.20 -7.20 25.26
N HIS A 82 10.92 -7.47 25.52
CA HIS A 82 10.48 -8.00 26.82
C HIS A 82 11.14 -9.35 27.16
N ARG A 83 11.23 -10.26 26.18
CA ARG A 83 11.71 -11.62 26.42
C ARG A 83 13.22 -11.75 26.41
N PHE A 84 13.90 -11.07 25.47
CA PHE A 84 15.32 -11.30 25.19
C PHE A 84 16.22 -10.12 25.57
N SER A 85 15.66 -8.94 25.80
CA SER A 85 16.42 -7.74 26.12
C SER A 85 15.69 -6.80 27.11
N PRO A 86 15.24 -7.33 28.29
CA PRO A 86 14.39 -6.57 29.19
C PRO A 86 15.07 -5.36 29.82
N ALA A 87 16.39 -5.41 30.01
CA ALA A 87 17.15 -4.30 30.60
C ALA A 87 17.35 -3.11 29.64
N ARG A 88 17.39 -3.38 28.34
CA ARG A 88 17.58 -2.36 27.32
C ARG A 88 16.88 -2.79 26.02
N PRO A 89 15.83 -2.06 25.57
CA PRO A 89 15.17 -2.37 24.32
C PRO A 89 16.17 -2.45 23.15
N TYR A 90 16.11 -3.54 22.39
CA TYR A 90 16.97 -3.78 21.24
C TYR A 90 16.37 -3.23 19.94
N PHE A 91 15.05 -3.44 19.76
CA PHE A 91 14.31 -2.93 18.62
C PHE A 91 13.45 -1.74 19.02
N THR A 92 13.41 -0.72 18.18
CA THR A 92 12.40 0.34 18.20
C THR A 92 11.15 -0.11 17.46
N GLU A 93 10.00 0.40 17.88
CA GLU A 93 8.75 0.21 17.14
C GLU A 93 8.76 1.16 15.92
N PRO A 94 8.67 0.64 14.69
CA PRO A 94 8.73 1.49 13.52
C PRO A 94 7.41 2.24 13.28
N ASP A 95 7.50 3.47 12.74
CA ASP A 95 6.37 4.25 12.28
C ASP A 95 6.14 4.08 10.77
N ALA A 96 4.89 4.27 10.34
CA ALA A 96 4.54 4.26 8.93
C ALA A 96 4.79 5.62 8.30
N LEU A 97 5.46 5.65 7.16
CA LEU A 97 5.48 6.78 6.25
C LEU A 97 4.51 6.47 5.11
N LEU A 98 3.30 7.00 5.22
CA LEU A 98 2.28 6.82 4.20
C LEU A 98 2.51 7.80 3.04
N ALA A 99 2.34 7.31 1.80
CA ALA A 99 2.29 8.19 0.65
C ALA A 99 1.06 9.13 0.76
N PRO A 100 1.15 10.36 0.23
CA PRO A 100 0.02 11.29 0.20
C PRO A 100 -1.22 10.69 -0.50
N SER A 101 -1.01 9.75 -1.39
CA SER A 101 -2.06 9.04 -2.12
C SER A 101 -1.86 7.52 -2.00
N PRO A 102 -2.31 6.91 -0.89
CA PRO A 102 -2.03 5.50 -0.60
C PRO A 102 -2.77 4.52 -1.54
N THR A 103 -3.82 4.95 -2.22
CA THR A 103 -4.60 4.12 -3.16
C THR A 103 -4.80 4.85 -4.49
N ILE A 104 -4.21 4.31 -5.54
CA ILE A 104 -4.42 4.77 -6.92
C ILE A 104 -5.42 3.84 -7.60
N LEU A 105 -6.37 4.42 -8.35
CA LEU A 105 -7.35 3.68 -9.12
C LEU A 105 -6.82 3.38 -10.52
N GLY A 106 -7.15 2.20 -11.03
CA GLY A 106 -6.95 1.83 -12.44
C GLY A 106 -7.94 2.53 -13.36
N HIS A 107 -7.80 2.29 -14.67
CA HIS A 107 -8.70 2.88 -15.68
C HIS A 107 -10.18 2.48 -15.48
N ASP A 108 -10.44 1.39 -14.80
CA ASP A 108 -11.78 0.85 -14.50
C ASP A 108 -12.41 1.41 -13.21
N GLY A 109 -11.73 2.34 -12.53
CA GLY A 109 -12.16 2.91 -11.25
C GLY A 109 -11.96 2.01 -10.02
N ALA A 110 -11.46 0.78 -10.21
CA ALA A 110 -11.08 -0.10 -9.10
C ALA A 110 -9.62 0.12 -8.69
N LYS A 111 -9.23 -0.39 -7.50
CA LYS A 111 -7.82 -0.34 -7.04
C LYS A 111 -6.89 -0.86 -8.15
N MET A 112 -5.88 -0.08 -8.50
CA MET A 112 -4.88 -0.44 -9.51
C MET A 112 -4.14 -1.73 -9.09
N SER A 113 -4.06 -2.70 -10.01
CA SER A 113 -3.39 -3.97 -9.75
C SER A 113 -2.93 -4.63 -11.07
N LYS A 114 -1.73 -5.21 -11.06
CA LYS A 114 -1.21 -5.97 -12.20
C LYS A 114 -2.09 -7.18 -12.54
N SER A 115 -2.62 -7.85 -11.52
CA SER A 115 -3.48 -9.04 -11.69
C SER A 115 -4.82 -8.72 -12.35
N ARG A 116 -5.29 -7.47 -12.29
CA ARG A 116 -6.51 -6.99 -12.93
C ARG A 116 -6.28 -6.45 -14.34
N GLY A 117 -5.04 -6.25 -14.74
CA GLY A 117 -4.72 -5.63 -16.03
C GLY A 117 -5.17 -4.17 -16.17
N ASN A 118 -5.47 -3.50 -15.04
CA ASN A 118 -5.97 -2.12 -14.99
C ASN A 118 -4.88 -1.12 -14.59
N SER A 119 -3.61 -1.53 -14.58
CA SER A 119 -2.47 -0.72 -14.12
C SER A 119 -1.77 -0.02 -15.29
N LEU A 120 -1.25 1.19 -15.00
CA LEU A 120 -0.29 1.88 -15.85
C LEU A 120 1.13 1.51 -15.40
N LEU A 121 1.97 1.04 -16.33
CA LEU A 121 3.36 0.75 -16.04
C LEU A 121 4.18 2.04 -16.03
N ILE A 122 5.17 2.13 -15.13
CA ILE A 122 6.12 3.27 -15.11
C ILE A 122 6.95 3.33 -16.41
N SER A 123 7.13 2.19 -17.08
CA SER A 123 7.81 2.10 -18.37
C SER A 123 6.92 2.34 -19.59
N ALA A 124 5.64 2.73 -19.37
CA ALA A 124 4.73 3.00 -20.46
C ALA A 124 5.21 4.21 -21.30
N THR A 125 5.02 4.11 -22.61
CA THR A 125 5.29 5.20 -23.53
C THR A 125 4.26 6.33 -23.35
N GLU A 126 4.51 7.49 -23.95
CA GLU A 126 3.59 8.62 -23.94
C GLU A 126 2.23 8.23 -24.53
N ASP A 127 2.23 7.54 -25.68
CA ASP A 127 1.00 7.08 -26.34
C ASP A 127 0.21 6.07 -25.50
N GLU A 128 0.89 5.12 -24.85
CA GLU A 128 0.28 4.16 -23.94
C GLU A 128 -0.32 4.86 -22.72
N THR A 129 0.39 5.84 -22.17
CA THR A 129 -0.09 6.65 -21.03
C THR A 129 -1.33 7.44 -21.44
N ALA A 130 -1.31 8.12 -22.57
CA ALA A 130 -2.45 8.85 -23.10
C ALA A 130 -3.66 7.91 -23.36
N ALA A 131 -3.41 6.74 -23.94
CA ALA A 131 -4.46 5.74 -24.16
C ALA A 131 -5.05 5.21 -22.84
N PHE A 132 -4.23 5.04 -21.81
CA PHE A 132 -4.68 4.65 -20.47
C PHE A 132 -5.57 5.73 -19.85
N VAL A 133 -5.10 6.99 -19.84
CA VAL A 133 -5.83 8.13 -19.26
C VAL A 133 -7.20 8.32 -19.92
N ARG A 134 -7.28 8.22 -21.26
CA ARG A 134 -8.55 8.32 -22.01
C ARG A 134 -9.57 7.25 -21.64
N ARG A 135 -9.14 6.10 -21.12
CA ARG A 135 -10.03 5.01 -20.67
C ARG A 135 -10.44 5.14 -19.22
N CYS A 136 -9.81 6.03 -18.45
CA CYS A 136 -10.15 6.19 -17.05
C CYS A 136 -11.60 6.63 -16.86
N VAL A 137 -12.23 6.07 -15.83
CA VAL A 137 -13.58 6.45 -15.44
C VAL A 137 -13.60 7.92 -15.01
N THR A 138 -14.49 8.68 -15.61
CA THR A 138 -14.78 10.08 -15.26
C THR A 138 -16.30 10.26 -15.14
N ASP A 139 -16.75 11.46 -14.83
CA ASP A 139 -18.16 11.82 -14.78
C ASP A 139 -18.54 12.84 -15.86
N ALA A 140 -19.81 13.26 -15.89
CA ALA A 140 -20.37 14.17 -16.89
C ALA A 140 -20.15 15.66 -16.54
N ASP A 141 -19.66 15.99 -15.35
CA ASP A 141 -19.49 17.36 -14.91
C ASP A 141 -18.30 18.02 -15.64
N ARG A 142 -18.57 19.09 -16.38
CA ARG A 142 -17.55 19.82 -17.13
C ARG A 142 -16.58 20.59 -16.25
N HIS A 143 -17.07 21.11 -15.12
CA HIS A 143 -16.19 21.84 -14.20
C HIS A 143 -15.42 20.84 -13.34
N VAL A 144 -14.11 20.86 -13.47
CA VAL A 144 -13.22 19.93 -12.77
C VAL A 144 -12.96 20.43 -11.34
N THR A 145 -13.32 19.61 -10.35
CA THR A 145 -13.11 19.88 -8.92
C THR A 145 -12.49 18.65 -8.27
N TYR A 146 -11.70 18.85 -7.21
CA TYR A 146 -11.12 17.76 -6.44
C TYR A 146 -12.06 17.35 -5.31
N GLU A 147 -12.86 16.33 -5.54
CA GLU A 147 -13.87 15.80 -4.60
C GLU A 147 -13.77 14.27 -4.55
N PRO A 148 -12.81 13.69 -3.78
CA PRO A 148 -12.51 12.25 -3.80
C PRO A 148 -13.71 11.35 -3.49
N GLU A 149 -14.58 11.76 -2.57
CA GLU A 149 -15.75 10.97 -2.18
C GLU A 149 -16.87 11.00 -3.22
N ARG A 150 -17.07 12.14 -3.86
CA ARG A 150 -18.15 12.34 -4.85
C ARG A 150 -17.71 11.95 -6.26
N ARG A 151 -16.46 12.25 -6.61
CA ARG A 151 -15.90 12.14 -7.96
C ARG A 151 -14.58 11.35 -7.96
N PRO A 152 -14.58 10.09 -7.49
CA PRO A 152 -13.34 9.34 -7.26
C PRO A 152 -12.48 9.18 -8.52
N GLY A 153 -13.07 9.01 -9.70
CA GLY A 153 -12.32 8.87 -10.95
C GLY A 153 -11.59 10.14 -11.36
N VAL A 154 -12.28 11.29 -11.32
CA VAL A 154 -11.65 12.60 -11.61
C VAL A 154 -10.62 12.95 -10.55
N ALA A 155 -10.93 12.73 -9.27
CA ALA A 155 -9.99 12.96 -8.17
C ALA A 155 -8.72 12.10 -8.31
N ASN A 156 -8.85 10.86 -8.78
CA ASN A 156 -7.70 9.99 -9.05
C ASN A 156 -6.80 10.55 -10.16
N LEU A 157 -7.37 11.03 -11.26
CA LEU A 157 -6.60 11.66 -12.34
C LEU A 157 -5.90 12.95 -11.88
N LEU A 158 -6.60 13.79 -11.11
CA LEU A 158 -6.02 15.00 -10.50
C LEU A 158 -4.87 14.64 -9.55
N THR A 159 -5.02 13.60 -8.76
CA THR A 159 -3.97 13.10 -7.87
C THR A 159 -2.74 12.63 -8.67
N LEU A 160 -2.95 11.86 -9.74
CA LEU A 160 -1.84 11.41 -10.60
C LEU A 160 -1.12 12.59 -11.25
N ALA A 161 -1.85 13.57 -11.80
CA ALA A 161 -1.27 14.76 -12.39
C ALA A 161 -0.51 15.61 -11.35
N ALA A 162 -1.06 15.75 -10.14
CA ALA A 162 -0.43 16.45 -9.03
C ALA A 162 0.89 15.80 -8.60
N LEU A 163 0.93 14.46 -8.50
CA LEU A 163 2.15 13.71 -8.19
C LEU A 163 3.23 13.88 -9.28
N CYS A 164 2.83 13.92 -10.56
CA CYS A 164 3.77 14.11 -11.67
C CYS A 164 4.31 15.53 -11.77
N THR A 165 3.52 16.53 -11.35
CA THR A 165 3.87 17.96 -11.48
C THR A 165 4.40 18.60 -10.20
N GLY A 166 4.36 17.86 -9.06
CA GLY A 166 4.72 18.40 -7.76
C GLY A 166 3.75 19.45 -7.22
N GLN A 167 2.52 19.47 -7.72
CA GLN A 167 1.45 20.38 -7.30
C GLN A 167 0.47 19.69 -6.35
N THR A 168 -0.53 20.45 -5.85
CA THR A 168 -1.66 19.84 -5.15
C THR A 168 -2.77 19.48 -6.14
N PRO A 169 -3.60 18.46 -5.85
CA PRO A 169 -4.74 18.11 -6.72
C PRO A 169 -5.71 19.26 -6.95
N GLU A 170 -5.91 20.12 -5.94
CA GLU A 170 -6.75 21.31 -6.01
C GLU A 170 -6.18 22.33 -7.02
N ALA A 171 -4.86 22.59 -6.96
CA ALA A 171 -4.20 23.51 -7.88
C ALA A 171 -4.30 23.02 -9.33
N VAL A 172 -4.15 21.71 -9.56
CA VAL A 172 -4.36 21.10 -10.89
C VAL A 172 -5.82 21.27 -11.32
N ALA A 173 -6.79 21.04 -10.42
CA ALA A 173 -8.21 21.22 -10.71
C ALA A 173 -8.55 22.65 -11.14
N GLU A 174 -8.01 23.65 -10.46
CA GLU A 174 -8.18 25.07 -10.83
C GLU A 174 -7.62 25.39 -12.19
N GLN A 175 -6.46 24.85 -12.56
CA GLN A 175 -5.84 25.05 -13.88
C GLN A 175 -6.69 24.44 -15.01
N VAL A 176 -7.32 23.30 -14.77
CA VAL A 176 -8.21 22.63 -15.74
C VAL A 176 -9.55 23.38 -15.83
N GLY A 177 -10.16 23.70 -14.67
CA GLY A 177 -11.38 24.49 -14.58
C GLY A 177 -12.53 23.92 -15.42
N ALA A 178 -13.14 24.79 -16.23
CA ALA A 178 -14.29 24.45 -17.06
C ALA A 178 -13.94 23.75 -18.38
N ARG A 179 -12.67 23.42 -18.63
CA ARG A 179 -12.24 22.73 -19.89
C ARG A 179 -12.67 21.25 -19.92
N GLY A 180 -13.09 20.71 -18.78
CA GLY A 180 -13.51 19.32 -18.63
C GLY A 180 -12.37 18.34 -18.42
N ALA A 181 -12.70 17.12 -17.96
CA ALA A 181 -11.74 16.08 -17.64
C ALA A 181 -10.86 15.65 -18.83
N GLY A 182 -11.28 15.92 -20.07
CA GLY A 182 -10.47 15.65 -21.27
C GLY A 182 -9.26 16.58 -21.45
N ALA A 183 -9.13 17.61 -20.59
CA ALA A 183 -7.98 18.54 -20.58
C ALA A 183 -6.94 18.17 -19.50
N LEU A 184 -7.20 17.11 -18.73
CA LEU A 184 -6.24 16.47 -17.84
C LEU A 184 -5.28 15.58 -18.63
#